data_57ad442a7d2c469f45c15799291667ef
#
_entry.id   57ad442a7d2c469f45c15799291667ef
#
_cell.length_a   1.000
_cell.length_b   1.000
_cell.length_c   1.000
_cell.angle_alpha   90.00
_cell.angle_beta   90.00
_cell.angle_gamma   90.00
#
_symmetry.space_group_name_H-M   'P 1'
#
loop_
_entity.id
_entity.type
_entity.pdbx_description
1 polymer ?
#
loop_
_entity_poly.entity_id
_entity_poly.type
_entity_poly.pdbx_seq_one_letter_code
_entity_poly.pdbx_strand_id
1 'polypeptide(L)'
;GVRTAWHTHPAGQNLIVTQGKIYTGTADGIIQIARPGDVVLCPPGVKHWHGAGLREDGEHIAVTFEKDGKNVTWLEHLSEDEYKSLVEKADESKKVD
;
A
#
# COMPACT_ATOMS: atom_id res chain seq x y z
N GLY A 1 10.85 -6.16 -0.12
CA GLY A 1 10.03 -6.74 0.95
C GLY A 1 9.67 -5.80 2.08
N VAL A 2 10.11 -4.55 2.03
CA VAL A 2 9.72 -3.58 3.06
C VAL A 2 8.25 -3.23 2.88
N ARG A 3 7.48 -3.32 3.97
CA ARG A 3 6.04 -3.07 3.95
C ARG A 3 5.59 -2.47 5.27
N THR A 4 4.42 -1.83 5.24
CA THR A 4 3.78 -1.33 6.46
C THR A 4 3.01 -2.45 7.16
N ALA A 5 2.62 -2.20 8.40
CA ALA A 5 1.56 -2.96 9.03
C ALA A 5 0.21 -2.55 8.41
N TRP A 6 -0.84 -3.31 8.69
CA TRP A 6 -2.19 -2.88 8.38
C TRP A 6 -2.50 -1.59 9.15
N HIS A 7 -3.18 -0.66 8.50
CA HIS A 7 -3.52 0.60 9.15
C HIS A 7 -4.68 1.29 8.44
N THR A 8 -5.20 2.32 9.09
CA THR A 8 -6.24 3.20 8.52
C THR A 8 -5.81 4.65 8.67
N HIS A 9 -6.35 5.51 7.83
CA HIS A 9 -6.17 6.97 7.93
C HIS A 9 -7.56 7.61 8.08
N PRO A 10 -7.85 8.26 9.21
CA PRO A 10 -9.20 8.79 9.44
C PRO A 10 -9.66 9.82 8.42
N ALA A 11 -8.74 10.56 7.80
CA ALA A 11 -9.06 11.54 6.77
C ALA A 11 -8.53 11.16 5.39
N GLY A 12 -8.00 9.93 5.24
CA GLY A 12 -7.44 9.45 3.98
C GLY A 12 -5.98 9.78 3.76
N GLN A 13 -5.43 9.22 2.69
CA GLN A 13 -4.03 9.38 2.31
C GLN A 13 -3.89 9.28 0.79
N ASN A 14 -2.97 10.05 0.22
CA ASN A 14 -2.58 9.90 -1.19
C ASN A 14 -1.10 9.49 -1.23
N LEU A 15 -0.80 8.47 -2.03
CA LEU A 15 0.56 8.02 -2.26
C LEU A 15 0.96 8.38 -3.68
N ILE A 16 2.05 9.14 -3.82
CA ILE A 16 2.58 9.54 -5.12
C ILE A 16 3.87 8.76 -5.34
N VAL A 17 3.86 7.84 -6.30
CA VAL A 17 5.03 7.01 -6.56
C VAL A 17 6.06 7.79 -7.35
N THR A 18 7.30 7.78 -6.88
CA THR A 18 8.42 8.53 -7.50
C THR A 18 9.45 7.62 -8.14
N GLN A 19 9.66 6.42 -7.59
CA GLN A 19 10.61 5.45 -8.15
C GLN A 19 10.14 4.02 -7.90
N GLY A 20 10.52 3.11 -8.80
CA GLY A 20 10.27 1.68 -8.66
C GLY A 20 8.81 1.31 -8.73
N LYS A 21 8.40 0.36 -7.91
CA LYS A 21 7.01 -0.08 -7.79
C LYS A 21 6.57 -0.05 -6.34
N ILE A 22 5.34 0.37 -6.12
CA ILE A 22 4.70 0.31 -4.81
C ILE A 22 3.46 -0.56 -4.94
N TYR A 23 3.34 -1.52 -4.04
CA TYR A 23 2.16 -2.37 -3.93
C TYR A 23 1.26 -1.83 -2.83
N THR A 24 -0.03 -1.81 -3.07
CA THR A 24 -1.01 -1.42 -2.04
C THR A 24 -2.14 -2.44 -2.02
N GLY A 25 -2.66 -2.71 -0.85
CA GLY A 25 -3.76 -3.65 -0.72
C GLY A 25 -4.74 -3.24 0.37
N THR A 26 -6.00 -3.59 0.16
CA THR A 26 -7.08 -3.33 1.11
C THR A 26 -7.56 -4.64 1.74
N ALA A 27 -8.29 -4.53 2.86
CA ALA A 27 -8.76 -5.71 3.59
C ALA A 27 -9.75 -6.56 2.80
N ASP A 28 -10.38 -6.00 1.78
CA ASP A 28 -11.28 -6.73 0.89
C ASP A 28 -10.56 -7.48 -0.24
N GLY A 29 -9.22 -7.46 -0.26
CA GLY A 29 -8.42 -8.23 -1.19
C GLY A 29 -8.04 -7.54 -2.49
N ILE A 30 -8.35 -6.26 -2.63
CA ILE A 30 -7.96 -5.50 -3.82
C ILE A 30 -6.49 -5.10 -3.69
N ILE A 31 -5.66 -5.50 -4.65
CA ILE A 31 -4.23 -5.19 -4.67
C ILE A 31 -3.91 -4.39 -5.93
N GLN A 32 -3.23 -3.27 -5.76
CA GLN A 32 -2.81 -2.40 -6.87
C GLN A 32 -1.30 -2.32 -6.93
N ILE A 33 -0.77 -2.24 -8.15
CA ILE A 33 0.64 -1.99 -8.41
C ILE A 33 0.75 -0.59 -9.01
N ALA A 34 1.46 0.29 -8.33
CA ALA A 34 1.64 1.67 -8.76
C ALA A 34 3.09 1.91 -9.19
N ARG A 35 3.27 2.67 -10.25
CA ARG A 35 4.57 3.00 -10.85
C ARG A 35 4.82 4.51 -10.80
N PRO A 36 6.04 4.97 -11.09
CA PRO A 36 6.35 6.39 -11.05
C PRO A 36 5.35 7.23 -11.84
N GLY A 37 4.84 8.27 -11.21
CA GLY A 37 3.81 9.13 -11.76
C GLY A 37 2.39 8.75 -11.37
N ASP A 38 2.18 7.54 -10.84
CA ASP A 38 0.86 7.12 -10.36
C ASP A 38 0.56 7.71 -8.99
N VAL A 39 -0.70 7.99 -8.75
CA VAL A 39 -1.20 8.44 -7.45
C VAL A 39 -2.22 7.43 -6.96
N VAL A 40 -1.98 6.85 -5.79
CA VAL A 40 -2.93 5.93 -5.16
C VAL A 40 -3.73 6.71 -4.12
N LEU A 41 -5.04 6.69 -4.26
CA LEU A 41 -5.95 7.35 -3.32
C LEU A 41 -6.41 6.31 -2.30
N CYS A 42 -6.07 6.55 -1.03
CA CYS A 42 -6.50 5.70 0.08
C CYS A 42 -7.64 6.41 0.80
N PRO A 43 -8.88 5.94 0.63
CA PRO A 43 -10.04 6.62 1.23
C PRO A 43 -10.02 6.61 2.76
N PRO A 44 -10.71 7.56 3.40
CA PRO A 44 -10.80 7.59 4.87
C PRO A 44 -11.35 6.29 5.44
N GLY A 45 -10.71 5.80 6.51
CA GLY A 45 -11.18 4.64 7.27
C GLY A 45 -10.98 3.28 6.62
N VAL A 46 -10.41 3.21 5.44
CA VAL A 46 -10.17 1.94 4.77
C VAL A 46 -8.90 1.28 5.33
N LYS A 47 -9.04 0.04 5.78
CA LYS A 47 -7.91 -0.76 6.27
C LYS A 47 -7.05 -1.17 5.08
N HIS A 48 -5.78 -0.78 5.09
CA HIS A 48 -4.87 -1.06 3.98
C HIS A 48 -3.43 -1.24 4.43
N TRP A 49 -2.59 -1.65 3.48
CA TRP A 49 -1.14 -1.72 3.62
C TRP A 49 -0.50 -1.22 2.33
N HIS A 50 0.78 -0.86 2.40
CA HIS A 50 1.58 -0.58 1.21
C HIS A 50 3.03 -1.00 1.45
N GLY A 51 3.76 -1.23 0.35
CA GLY A 51 5.13 -1.68 0.44
C GLY A 51 5.80 -1.83 -0.91
N ALA A 52 7.07 -2.20 -0.85
CA ALA A 52 7.91 -2.43 -2.03
C ALA A 52 7.77 -3.85 -2.55
N GLY A 53 8.24 -4.10 -3.77
CA GLY A 53 8.34 -5.44 -4.31
C GLY A 53 9.30 -6.31 -3.53
N LEU A 54 9.27 -7.63 -3.78
CA LEU A 54 10.08 -8.59 -3.05
C LEU A 54 11.57 -8.46 -3.35
N ARG A 55 11.91 -7.99 -4.54
CA ARG A 55 13.29 -7.93 -5.03
C ARG A 55 13.69 -6.56 -5.58
N GLU A 56 12.87 -5.57 -5.34
CA GLU A 56 13.13 -4.21 -5.84
C GLU A 56 12.64 -3.18 -4.86
N ASP A 57 13.29 -2.04 -4.85
CA ASP A 57 12.93 -0.93 -4.01
C ASP A 57 11.83 -0.10 -4.67
N GLY A 58 11.10 0.63 -3.86
CA GLY A 58 10.14 1.61 -4.33
C GLY A 58 10.20 2.84 -3.46
N GLU A 59 9.82 3.98 -4.03
CA GLU A 59 9.80 5.25 -3.31
C GLU A 59 8.49 5.96 -3.59
N HIS A 60 7.93 6.56 -2.55
CA HIS A 60 6.72 7.37 -2.71
C HIS A 60 6.72 8.55 -1.75
N ILE A 61 5.91 9.54 -2.07
CA ILE A 61 5.58 10.64 -1.18
C ILE A 61 4.19 10.36 -0.63
N ALA A 62 4.05 10.39 0.69
CA ALA A 62 2.75 10.19 1.34
C ALA A 62 2.20 11.54 1.77
N VAL A 63 1.01 11.87 1.27
CA VAL A 63 0.26 13.05 1.72
C VAL A 63 -0.88 12.51 2.57
N THR A 64 -0.77 12.68 3.87
CA THR A 64 -1.72 12.13 4.83
C THR A 64 -2.51 13.26 5.47
N PHE A 65 -3.83 13.13 5.43
CA PHE A 65 -4.73 14.14 5.99
C PHE A 65 -5.05 13.83 7.45
N GLU A 66 -5.34 14.86 8.22
CA GLU A 66 -5.66 14.73 9.64
C GLU A 66 -7.13 14.95 9.90
N LYS A 67 -7.63 14.24 10.92
CA LYS A 67 -8.98 14.47 11.47
C LYS A 67 -8.86 14.43 12.98
N ASP A 68 -9.27 15.51 13.63
CA ASP A 68 -9.21 15.65 15.10
C ASP A 68 -7.81 15.37 15.66
N GLY A 69 -6.77 15.81 14.94
CA GLY A 69 -5.38 15.64 15.34
C GLY A 69 -4.79 14.26 15.08
N LYS A 70 -5.54 13.37 14.41
CA LYS A 70 -5.06 12.02 14.08
C LYS A 70 -4.92 11.85 12.58
N ASN A 71 -3.83 11.19 12.16
CA ASN A 71 -3.57 10.90 10.76
C ASN A 71 -3.43 9.40 10.45
N VAL A 72 -3.25 8.55 11.46
CA VAL A 72 -3.08 7.12 11.25
C VAL A 72 -3.51 6.34 12.48
N THR A 73 -4.08 5.15 12.26
CA THR A 73 -4.32 4.15 13.29
C THR A 73 -3.64 2.87 12.84
N TRP A 74 -2.62 2.44 13.59
CA TRP A 74 -1.87 1.22 13.30
C TRP A 74 -2.62 0.00 13.81
N LEU A 75 -2.66 -1.03 12.99
CA LEU A 75 -3.34 -2.29 13.28
C LEU A 75 -2.31 -3.43 13.32
N GLU A 76 -2.73 -4.65 12.97
CA GLU A 76 -1.84 -5.80 13.04
C GLU A 76 -0.70 -5.75 12.01
N HIS A 77 0.42 -6.39 12.34
CA HIS A 77 1.53 -6.52 11.41
C HIS A 77 1.17 -7.44 10.25
N LEU A 78 1.80 -7.19 9.12
CA LEU A 78 1.69 -8.04 7.95
C LEU A 78 2.95 -8.90 7.90
N SER A 79 2.82 -10.21 8.10
CA SER A 79 3.96 -11.11 8.14
C SER A 79 4.67 -11.19 6.79
N GLU A 80 5.92 -11.62 6.82
CA GLU A 80 6.71 -11.77 5.60
C GLU A 80 6.06 -12.76 4.63
N ASP A 81 5.56 -13.88 5.12
CA ASP A 81 4.90 -14.90 4.30
C ASP A 81 3.60 -14.38 3.69
N GLU A 82 2.80 -13.67 4.46
CA GLU A 82 1.58 -13.06 3.97
C GLU A 82 1.88 -12.02 2.89
N TYR A 83 2.87 -11.18 3.13
CA TYR A 83 3.25 -10.14 2.17
C TYR A 83 3.76 -10.75 0.86
N LYS A 84 4.59 -11.78 0.96
CA LYS A 84 5.08 -12.51 -0.21
C LYS A 84 3.93 -13.06 -1.05
N SER A 85 2.95 -13.69 -0.40
CA SER A 85 1.76 -14.22 -1.10
C SER A 85 0.97 -13.13 -1.80
N LEU A 86 0.78 -11.99 -1.15
CA LEU A 86 0.03 -10.88 -1.72
C LEU A 86 0.72 -10.28 -2.94
N VAL A 87 2.04 -10.09 -2.86
CA VAL A 87 2.82 -9.55 -3.98
C VAL A 87 2.83 -10.51 -5.16
N GLU A 88 3.03 -11.80 -4.90
CA GLU A 88 3.02 -12.82 -5.94
C GLU A 88 1.66 -12.89 -6.64
N LYS A 89 0.59 -12.80 -5.87
CA LYS A 89 -0.78 -12.78 -6.42
C LYS A 89 -1.00 -11.55 -7.32
N ALA A 90 -0.52 -10.39 -6.91
CA ALA A 90 -0.61 -9.18 -7.72
C ALA A 90 0.18 -9.31 -9.03
N ASP A 91 1.39 -9.86 -8.96
CA ASP A 91 2.23 -10.07 -10.14
C ASP A 91 1.60 -11.07 -11.11
N GLU A 92 1.00 -12.14 -10.61
CA GLU A 92 0.29 -13.11 -11.44
C GLU A 92 -0.88 -12.50 -12.17
N SER A 93 -1.66 -11.65 -11.53
CA SER A 93 -2.78 -10.96 -12.16
C SER A 93 -2.34 -10.12 -13.35
N LYS A 94 -1.12 -9.60 -13.33
CA LYS A 94 -0.56 -8.82 -14.43
C LYS A 94 -0.04 -9.68 -15.58
N LYS A 95 0.25 -10.95 -15.32
CA LYS A 95 0.78 -11.86 -16.36
C LYS A 95 -0.30 -12.47 -17.25
N VAL A 96 -1.54 -12.47 -16.79
CA VAL A 96 -2.65 -13.11 -17.50
C VAL A 96 -3.10 -12.31 -18.72
N ASP A 97 -2.71 -11.07 -18.80
CA ASP A 97 -3.01 -10.21 -19.96
C ASP A 97 -1.96 -10.40 -21.07
#